data_3dbeb44c5ea5bc39e55fa1d919d5e218
#
_entry.id   3dbeb44c5ea5bc39e55fa1d919d5e218
#
_cell.length_a   1.000
_cell.length_b   1.000
_cell.length_c   1.000
_cell.angle_alpha   90.00
_cell.angle_beta   90.00
_cell.angle_gamma   90.00
#
_symmetry.space_group_name_H-M   'P 1'
#
loop_
_entity.id
_entity.type
_entity.pdbx_description
1 polymer ?
#
loop_
_entity_poly.entity_id
_entity_poly.type
_entity_poly.pdbx_seq_one_letter_code
_entity_poly.pdbx_strand_id
1 'polypeptide(L)'
;YTPGEGSARWDEFRTAGIMALNWDRVGDLASFPDKESLLDALYTHYWDWGGRPRKAADSVWDYIHAMKPGDIVYVRRSFNEIVGRGVVRSDYRYDEDRSSYRAVRDVEWTHVGSWPLEQRIGRLMLQRLTENTKYTPDQINALIGIEDSHSSASVDKRRGNNDLDEADEHYTSADFLDEVFLRPEDVEQMLGLLRRKKNLILQGAPGTGKTLAAKRLAYA
;
A
#
# COMPACT_ATOMS: atom_id res chain seq x y z
N TYR A 1 0.93 -4.09 -4.97
CA TYR A 1 -0.36 -3.53 -5.31
C TYR A 1 -1.50 -4.33 -4.69
N THR A 2 -2.53 -3.64 -4.21
CA THR A 2 -3.75 -4.24 -3.65
C THR A 2 -4.96 -3.76 -4.46
N PRO A 3 -5.62 -4.61 -5.24
CA PRO A 3 -6.77 -4.24 -6.07
C PRO A 3 -8.06 -4.13 -5.25
N GLY A 4 -8.35 -2.92 -4.77
CA GLY A 4 -9.47 -2.65 -3.86
C GLY A 4 -9.23 -3.12 -2.44
N GLU A 5 -10.18 -2.90 -1.56
CA GLU A 5 -10.12 -3.34 -0.17
C GLU A 5 -10.05 -4.87 -0.08
N GLY A 6 -9.04 -5.39 0.63
CA GLY A 6 -8.84 -6.83 0.75
C GLY A 6 -8.63 -7.56 -0.57
N SER A 7 -8.27 -6.84 -1.65
CA SER A 7 -8.15 -7.35 -3.02
C SER A 7 -9.47 -7.83 -3.64
N ALA A 8 -10.60 -7.24 -3.22
CA ALA A 8 -11.92 -7.61 -3.71
C ALA A 8 -12.10 -7.42 -5.24
N ARG A 9 -11.25 -6.62 -5.88
CA ARG A 9 -11.28 -6.38 -7.33
C ARG A 9 -10.29 -7.23 -8.12
N TRP A 10 -9.59 -8.16 -7.48
CA TRP A 10 -8.54 -8.93 -8.14
C TRP A 10 -9.04 -9.69 -9.37
N ASP A 11 -10.13 -10.44 -9.25
CA ASP A 11 -10.65 -11.25 -10.35
C ASP A 11 -11.15 -10.40 -11.53
N GLU A 12 -11.79 -9.25 -11.23
CA GLU A 12 -12.20 -8.29 -12.25
C GLU A 12 -10.98 -7.74 -13.02
N PHE A 13 -9.99 -7.22 -12.30
CA PHE A 13 -8.83 -6.58 -12.92
C PHE A 13 -7.92 -7.57 -13.64
N ARG A 14 -7.81 -8.78 -13.09
CA ARG A 14 -7.09 -9.86 -13.74
C ARG A 14 -7.74 -10.23 -15.09
N THR A 15 -9.05 -10.37 -15.12
CA THR A 15 -9.81 -10.72 -16.33
C THR A 15 -9.75 -9.60 -17.35
N ALA A 16 -9.82 -8.35 -16.90
CA ALA A 16 -9.74 -7.18 -17.78
C ALA A 16 -8.30 -6.85 -18.23
N GLY A 17 -7.27 -7.51 -17.68
CA GLY A 17 -5.88 -7.21 -18.02
C GLY A 17 -5.42 -5.83 -17.56
N ILE A 18 -5.89 -5.36 -16.40
CA ILE A 18 -5.60 -4.02 -15.90
C ILE A 18 -5.15 -4.01 -14.45
N MET A 19 -4.52 -2.92 -14.03
CA MET A 19 -4.47 -2.43 -12.67
C MET A 19 -5.12 -1.06 -12.59
N ALA A 20 -5.83 -0.78 -11.49
CA ALA A 20 -6.54 0.48 -11.35
C ALA A 20 -6.60 0.96 -9.89
N LEU A 21 -6.68 2.30 -9.71
CA LEU A 21 -6.79 2.95 -8.42
C LEU A 21 -8.13 3.65 -8.26
N ASN A 22 -8.66 3.66 -7.04
CA ASN A 22 -9.95 4.29 -6.72
C ASN A 22 -9.74 5.65 -6.02
N TRP A 23 -9.27 6.63 -6.79
CA TRP A 23 -9.20 8.02 -6.35
C TRP A 23 -10.14 8.91 -7.18
N ASP A 24 -11.30 8.36 -7.57
CA ASP A 24 -12.23 8.94 -8.53
C ASP A 24 -12.82 10.30 -8.10
N ARG A 25 -12.90 10.56 -6.78
CA ARG A 25 -13.44 11.83 -6.24
C ARG A 25 -12.60 13.06 -6.61
N VAL A 26 -11.32 12.87 -6.92
CA VAL A 26 -10.42 13.96 -7.34
C VAL A 26 -10.29 14.07 -8.86
N GLY A 27 -10.99 13.20 -9.61
CA GLY A 27 -10.96 13.20 -11.07
C GLY A 27 -9.68 12.59 -11.64
N ASP A 28 -9.25 13.12 -12.79
CA ASP A 28 -8.03 12.65 -13.45
C ASP A 28 -6.79 13.05 -12.63
N LEU A 29 -6.10 12.04 -12.12
CA LEU A 29 -4.92 12.21 -11.28
C LEU A 29 -3.74 12.86 -12.02
N ALA A 30 -3.68 12.76 -13.35
CA ALA A 30 -2.64 13.39 -14.16
C ALA A 30 -2.89 14.89 -14.39
N SER A 31 -4.06 15.42 -14.03
CA SER A 31 -4.38 16.84 -14.19
C SER A 31 -3.67 17.75 -13.18
N PHE A 32 -3.09 17.19 -12.12
CA PHE A 32 -2.41 17.96 -11.08
C PHE A 32 -1.00 18.37 -11.53
N PRO A 33 -0.64 19.68 -11.41
CA PRO A 33 0.65 20.18 -11.89
C PRO A 33 1.84 19.71 -11.06
N ASP A 34 1.60 19.39 -9.78
CA ASP A 34 2.62 18.94 -8.85
C ASP A 34 2.03 18.02 -7.75
N LYS A 35 2.92 17.35 -7.04
CA LYS A 35 2.56 16.40 -6.00
C LYS A 35 1.87 17.05 -4.79
N GLU A 36 2.16 18.31 -4.47
CA GLU A 36 1.55 18.99 -3.33
C GLU A 36 0.09 19.32 -3.61
N SER A 37 -0.25 19.77 -4.83
CA SER A 37 -1.64 19.97 -5.25
C SER A 37 -2.44 18.68 -5.31
N LEU A 38 -1.84 17.57 -5.74
CA LEU A 38 -2.44 16.24 -5.65
C LEU A 38 -2.68 15.85 -4.19
N LEU A 39 -1.70 16.05 -3.31
CA LEU A 39 -1.82 15.77 -1.87
C LEU A 39 -2.97 16.56 -1.24
N ASP A 40 -3.09 17.84 -1.57
CA ASP A 40 -4.17 18.71 -1.07
C ASP A 40 -5.55 18.24 -1.56
N ALA A 41 -5.66 17.84 -2.81
CA ALA A 41 -6.90 17.28 -3.35
C ALA A 41 -7.26 15.95 -2.68
N LEU A 42 -6.31 15.03 -2.52
CA LEU A 42 -6.53 13.78 -1.82
C LEU A 42 -6.94 14.02 -0.37
N TYR A 43 -6.28 14.96 0.31
CA TYR A 43 -6.63 15.34 1.67
C TYR A 43 -8.05 15.88 1.76
N THR A 44 -8.43 16.79 0.86
CA THR A 44 -9.76 17.41 0.85
C THR A 44 -10.89 16.41 0.58
N HIS A 45 -10.67 15.45 -0.31
CA HIS A 45 -11.74 14.56 -0.78
C HIS A 45 -11.83 13.20 -0.06
N TYR A 46 -10.75 12.78 0.60
CA TYR A 46 -10.68 11.44 1.21
C TYR A 46 -10.24 11.45 2.67
N TRP A 47 -9.74 12.59 3.19
CA TRP A 47 -9.18 12.66 4.53
C TRP A 47 -9.91 13.72 5.36
N ASP A 48 -11.05 13.34 5.93
CA ASP A 48 -11.79 14.21 6.87
C ASP A 48 -11.11 14.26 8.27
N TRP A 49 -10.09 13.41 8.51
CA TRP A 49 -9.61 13.07 9.85
C TRP A 49 -8.10 12.86 9.90
N GLY A 50 -7.36 13.74 10.51
CA GLY A 50 -5.97 13.52 10.86
C GLY A 50 -4.94 14.10 9.88
N GLY A 51 -3.69 13.60 9.93
CA GLY A 51 -2.57 14.14 9.18
C GLY A 51 -2.67 13.95 7.66
N ARG A 52 -1.92 14.75 6.91
CA ARG A 52 -1.89 14.70 5.44
C ARG A 52 -1.39 13.33 4.93
N PRO A 53 -2.04 12.71 3.95
CA PRO A 53 -1.72 11.38 3.44
C PRO A 53 -0.50 11.38 2.49
N ARG A 54 0.66 11.85 2.96
CA ARG A 54 1.87 12.03 2.14
C ARG A 54 2.31 10.74 1.45
N LYS A 55 2.36 9.61 2.18
CA LYS A 55 2.74 8.31 1.61
C LYS A 55 1.75 7.83 0.53
N ALA A 56 0.45 8.11 0.70
CA ALA A 56 -0.53 7.78 -0.33
C ALA A 56 -0.35 8.67 -1.55
N ALA A 57 -0.14 9.98 -1.37
CA ALA A 57 0.14 10.89 -2.48
C ALA A 57 1.44 10.54 -3.21
N ASP A 58 2.50 10.14 -2.50
CA ASP A 58 3.74 9.65 -3.11
C ASP A 58 3.48 8.44 -3.99
N SER A 59 2.73 7.47 -3.48
CA SER A 59 2.39 6.24 -4.24
C SER A 59 1.54 6.52 -5.47
N VAL A 60 0.57 7.43 -5.35
CA VAL A 60 -0.30 7.84 -6.47
C VAL A 60 0.51 8.62 -7.51
N TRP A 61 1.38 9.53 -7.07
CA TRP A 61 2.28 10.27 -7.94
C TRP A 61 3.21 9.35 -8.74
N ASP A 62 3.82 8.38 -8.06
CA ASP A 62 4.66 7.36 -8.69
C ASP A 62 3.89 6.50 -9.68
N TYR A 63 2.63 6.16 -9.37
CA TYR A 63 1.76 5.43 -10.28
C TYR A 63 1.52 6.17 -11.60
N ILE A 64 1.41 7.50 -11.55
CA ILE A 64 1.14 8.32 -12.73
C ILE A 64 2.43 8.59 -13.51
N HIS A 65 3.50 9.04 -12.82
CA HIS A 65 4.66 9.64 -13.45
C HIS A 65 5.91 8.77 -13.49
N ALA A 66 6.07 7.85 -12.54
CA ALA A 66 7.27 7.03 -12.42
C ALA A 66 7.10 5.63 -13.01
N MET A 67 5.93 5.01 -12.83
CA MET A 67 5.63 3.68 -13.38
C MET A 67 5.58 3.71 -14.91
N LYS A 68 6.20 2.73 -15.56
CA LYS A 68 6.35 2.65 -17.02
C LYS A 68 5.94 1.28 -17.56
N PRO A 69 5.58 1.19 -18.85
CA PRO A 69 5.51 -0.09 -19.54
C PRO A 69 6.80 -0.88 -19.39
N GLY A 70 6.68 -2.15 -19.03
CA GLY A 70 7.79 -3.04 -18.67
C GLY A 70 8.00 -3.23 -17.16
N ASP A 71 7.49 -2.34 -16.33
CA ASP A 71 7.61 -2.50 -14.87
C ASP A 71 6.84 -3.74 -14.39
N ILE A 72 7.39 -4.39 -13.37
CA ILE A 72 6.78 -5.56 -12.75
C ILE A 72 5.85 -5.11 -11.62
N VAL A 73 4.65 -5.65 -11.60
CA VAL A 73 3.68 -5.45 -10.52
C VAL A 73 3.34 -6.78 -9.86
N TYR A 74 3.42 -6.80 -8.52
CA TYR A 74 2.96 -7.92 -7.71
C TYR A 74 1.66 -7.54 -7.03
N VAL A 75 0.71 -8.48 -7.01
CA VAL A 75 -0.60 -8.32 -6.35
C VAL A 75 -0.58 -9.08 -5.06
N ARG A 76 -0.91 -8.39 -3.96
CA ARG A 76 -1.16 -9.02 -2.67
C ARG A 76 -2.65 -9.09 -2.36
N ARG A 77 -3.11 -10.20 -1.81
CA ARG A 77 -4.48 -10.34 -1.31
C ARG A 77 -4.58 -9.87 0.15
N SER A 78 -3.56 -10.11 0.91
CA SER A 78 -3.44 -9.72 2.31
C SER A 78 -2.04 -9.19 2.59
N PHE A 79 -1.71 -8.92 3.86
CA PHE A 79 -0.35 -8.48 4.22
C PHE A 79 0.72 -9.57 4.07
N ASN A 80 0.32 -10.82 3.93
CA ASN A 80 1.22 -11.98 3.91
C ASN A 80 0.90 -12.98 2.79
N GLU A 81 0.32 -12.51 1.69
CA GLU A 81 0.02 -13.38 0.54
C GLU A 81 0.15 -12.60 -0.78
N ILE A 82 0.94 -13.12 -1.69
CA ILE A 82 0.98 -12.69 -3.10
C ILE A 82 0.03 -13.59 -3.90
N VAL A 83 -0.75 -13.01 -4.81
CA VAL A 83 -1.72 -13.73 -5.64
C VAL A 83 -1.54 -13.50 -7.12
N GLY A 84 -0.67 -12.58 -7.51
CA GLY A 84 -0.43 -12.29 -8.91
C GLY A 84 0.88 -11.57 -9.15
N ARG A 85 1.41 -11.77 -10.34
CA ARG A 85 2.51 -11.01 -10.91
C ARG A 85 2.15 -10.65 -12.35
N GLY A 86 2.44 -9.43 -12.75
CA GLY A 86 2.20 -8.95 -14.09
C GLY A 86 3.27 -7.98 -14.57
N VAL A 87 3.18 -7.66 -15.85
CA VAL A 87 4.02 -6.66 -16.51
C VAL A 87 3.11 -5.52 -16.98
N VAL A 88 3.42 -4.30 -16.57
CA VAL A 88 2.72 -3.09 -17.04
C VAL A 88 2.90 -2.94 -18.55
N ARG A 89 1.82 -2.71 -19.28
CA ARG A 89 1.80 -2.65 -20.75
C ARG A 89 1.43 -1.30 -21.32
N SER A 90 0.86 -0.41 -20.50
CA SER A 90 0.50 0.95 -20.94
C SER A 90 1.01 2.02 -20.01
N ASP A 91 1.05 3.25 -20.49
CA ASP A 91 1.09 4.43 -19.66
C ASP A 91 -0.22 4.58 -18.88
N TYR A 92 -0.23 5.50 -17.91
CA TYR A 92 -1.42 5.90 -17.18
C TYR A 92 -2.49 6.44 -18.16
N ARG A 93 -3.76 6.07 -17.91
CA ARG A 93 -4.92 6.71 -18.52
C ARG A 93 -6.05 6.88 -17.53
N TYR A 94 -6.82 7.91 -17.70
CA TYR A 94 -8.09 8.11 -17.02
C TYR A 94 -9.20 7.57 -17.89
N ASP A 95 -9.94 6.58 -17.40
CA ASP A 95 -10.99 5.87 -18.14
C ASP A 95 -12.36 6.40 -17.69
N GLU A 96 -12.92 7.31 -18.48
CA GLU A 96 -14.20 7.97 -18.18
C GLU A 96 -15.41 7.03 -18.28
N ASP A 97 -15.28 5.95 -19.04
CA ASP A 97 -16.35 4.96 -19.24
C ASP A 97 -16.54 4.04 -18.05
N ARG A 98 -15.54 3.97 -17.15
CA ARG A 98 -15.65 3.20 -15.92
C ARG A 98 -16.45 3.96 -14.86
N SER A 99 -17.35 3.25 -14.17
CA SER A 99 -18.11 3.82 -13.05
C SER A 99 -17.26 4.07 -11.80
N SER A 100 -16.14 3.34 -11.67
CA SER A 100 -15.18 3.47 -10.56
C SER A 100 -13.83 2.87 -10.97
N TYR A 101 -12.77 3.19 -10.20
CA TYR A 101 -11.39 2.77 -10.52
C TYR A 101 -10.97 3.27 -11.91
N ARG A 102 -11.13 4.57 -12.14
CA ARG A 102 -10.89 5.23 -13.44
C ARG A 102 -9.42 5.47 -13.76
N ALA A 103 -8.55 5.48 -12.76
CA ALA A 103 -7.10 5.61 -12.92
C ALA A 103 -6.49 4.26 -13.31
N VAL A 104 -6.24 4.02 -14.61
CA VAL A 104 -6.01 2.68 -15.16
C VAL A 104 -4.67 2.57 -15.86
N ARG A 105 -4.06 1.38 -15.80
CA ARG A 105 -2.97 0.91 -16.65
C ARG A 105 -3.26 -0.51 -17.12
N ASP A 106 -2.89 -0.84 -18.33
CA ASP A 106 -2.96 -2.22 -18.83
C ASP A 106 -1.82 -3.04 -18.25
N VAL A 107 -2.13 -4.28 -17.90
CA VAL A 107 -1.19 -5.23 -17.31
C VAL A 107 -1.39 -6.60 -17.94
N GLU A 108 -0.30 -7.20 -18.36
CA GLU A 108 -0.26 -8.61 -18.70
C GLU A 108 0.05 -9.41 -17.43
N TRP A 109 -0.94 -10.11 -16.91
CA TRP A 109 -0.80 -10.95 -15.73
C TRP A 109 -0.13 -12.26 -16.09
N THR A 110 1.15 -12.39 -15.77
CA THR A 110 1.99 -13.53 -16.18
C THR A 110 1.89 -14.71 -15.23
N HIS A 111 1.66 -14.47 -13.94
CA HIS A 111 1.55 -15.52 -12.93
C HIS A 111 0.36 -15.20 -12.02
N VAL A 112 -0.47 -16.23 -11.79
CA VAL A 112 -1.63 -16.14 -10.92
C VAL A 112 -1.63 -17.39 -10.03
N GLY A 113 -1.70 -17.18 -8.72
CA GLY A 113 -1.62 -18.27 -7.74
C GLY A 113 -1.89 -17.81 -6.32
N SER A 114 -1.30 -18.48 -5.38
CA SER A 114 -1.32 -18.14 -3.95
C SER A 114 0.04 -18.50 -3.37
N TRP A 115 0.77 -17.47 -2.95
CA TRP A 115 2.12 -17.62 -2.40
C TRP A 115 2.17 -16.91 -1.04
N PRO A 116 2.17 -17.69 0.05
CA PRO A 116 2.25 -17.14 1.39
C PRO A 116 3.63 -16.50 1.63
N LEU A 117 3.63 -15.38 2.33
CA LEU A 117 4.83 -14.68 2.77
C LEU A 117 5.06 -14.96 4.25
N GLU A 118 6.31 -15.17 4.64
CA GLU A 118 6.69 -15.37 6.04
C GLU A 118 6.52 -14.10 6.87
N GLN A 119 6.77 -12.95 6.26
CA GLN A 119 6.65 -11.64 6.88
C GLN A 119 5.59 -10.78 6.20
N ARG A 120 5.05 -9.83 6.93
CA ARG A 120 4.07 -8.89 6.39
C ARG A 120 4.70 -7.91 5.40
N ILE A 121 4.07 -7.74 4.25
CA ILE A 121 4.36 -6.66 3.29
C ILE A 121 3.65 -5.37 3.74
N GLY A 122 4.21 -4.22 3.35
CA GLY A 122 3.71 -2.90 3.72
C GLY A 122 2.22 -2.66 3.46
N ARG A 123 1.67 -1.63 4.10
CA ARG A 123 0.21 -1.37 4.22
C ARG A 123 -0.37 -0.58 3.06
N LEU A 124 0.46 0.16 2.33
CA LEU A 124 -0.01 1.01 1.23
C LEU A 124 -0.67 0.17 0.13
N MET A 125 -1.73 0.71 -0.47
CA MET A 125 -2.42 0.10 -1.61
C MET A 125 -1.45 -0.13 -2.79
N LEU A 126 -0.52 0.79 -2.99
CA LEU A 126 0.57 0.67 -3.94
C LEU A 126 1.88 1.03 -3.22
N GLN A 127 2.89 0.18 -3.34
CA GLN A 127 4.21 0.39 -2.75
C GLN A 127 5.28 -0.02 -3.75
N ARG A 128 6.28 0.83 -3.93
CA ARG A 128 7.48 0.48 -4.68
C ARG A 128 8.33 -0.50 -3.86
N LEU A 129 8.73 -1.60 -4.47
CA LEU A 129 9.70 -2.52 -3.89
C LEU A 129 11.11 -2.02 -4.20
N THR A 130 11.96 -1.99 -3.18
CA THR A 130 13.36 -1.59 -3.25
C THR A 130 14.20 -2.58 -2.45
N GLU A 131 15.50 -2.45 -2.48
CA GLU A 131 16.41 -3.25 -1.65
C GLU A 131 16.18 -3.06 -0.13
N ASN A 132 15.59 -1.92 0.25
CA ASN A 132 15.27 -1.58 1.65
C ASN A 132 13.86 -2.02 2.07
N THR A 133 13.08 -2.65 1.20
CA THR A 133 11.78 -3.22 1.58
C THR A 133 11.95 -4.64 2.14
N LYS A 134 11.00 -5.07 2.99
CA LYS A 134 11.02 -6.41 3.62
C LYS A 134 11.17 -7.56 2.63
N TYR A 135 10.71 -7.35 1.40
CA TYR A 135 10.90 -8.26 0.28
C TYR A 135 11.43 -7.48 -0.92
N THR A 136 12.46 -8.00 -1.52
CA THR A 136 12.96 -7.52 -2.82
C THR A 136 12.18 -8.18 -3.96
N PRO A 137 12.20 -7.60 -5.17
CA PRO A 137 11.62 -8.26 -6.35
C PRO A 137 12.14 -9.69 -6.57
N ASP A 138 13.45 -9.91 -6.37
CA ASP A 138 14.09 -11.23 -6.57
C ASP A 138 13.57 -12.28 -5.58
N GLN A 139 13.39 -11.90 -4.32
CA GLN A 139 12.81 -12.78 -3.31
C GLN A 139 11.37 -13.18 -3.64
N ILE A 140 10.57 -12.23 -4.16
CA ILE A 140 9.21 -12.54 -4.59
C ILE A 140 9.22 -13.39 -5.87
N ASN A 141 10.11 -13.11 -6.83
CA ASN A 141 10.29 -13.92 -8.03
C ASN A 141 10.66 -15.38 -7.67
N ALA A 142 11.62 -15.56 -6.77
CA ALA A 142 12.02 -16.89 -6.28
C ALA A 142 10.84 -17.61 -5.61
N LEU A 143 10.03 -16.91 -4.80
CA LEU A 143 8.83 -17.47 -4.17
C LEU A 143 7.79 -17.92 -5.20
N ILE A 144 7.64 -17.20 -6.30
CA ILE A 144 6.71 -17.49 -7.41
C ILE A 144 7.26 -18.62 -8.32
N GLY A 145 8.55 -19.00 -8.18
CA GLY A 145 9.20 -20.00 -9.01
C GLY A 145 9.76 -19.42 -10.32
N ILE A 146 10.05 -18.13 -10.36
CA ILE A 146 10.71 -17.49 -11.49
C ILE A 146 12.21 -17.45 -11.20
N GLU A 147 12.98 -18.24 -11.94
CA GLU A 147 14.43 -18.15 -11.94
C GLU A 147 14.85 -17.07 -12.95
N ASP A 148 15.46 -15.98 -12.47
CA ASP A 148 16.03 -14.97 -13.34
C ASP A 148 17.27 -15.55 -14.05
N SER A 149 17.20 -15.71 -15.37
CA SER A 149 18.27 -16.19 -16.24
C SER A 149 19.46 -15.21 -16.33
N HIS A 150 19.54 -14.21 -15.49
CA HIS A 150 20.57 -13.16 -15.49
C HIS A 150 21.19 -12.91 -14.12
N SER A 151 21.67 -13.95 -13.45
CA SER A 151 22.59 -13.79 -12.31
C SER A 151 23.87 -14.59 -12.53
N SER A 152 24.72 -14.11 -13.41
CA SER A 152 26.13 -14.47 -13.44
C SER A 152 26.99 -13.21 -13.25
N ALA A 153 26.98 -12.69 -12.03
CA ALA A 153 28.05 -11.84 -11.52
C ALA A 153 28.31 -12.25 -10.08
N SER A 154 29.36 -13.00 -9.90
CA SER A 154 29.96 -13.34 -8.63
C SER A 154 30.23 -12.07 -7.83
N VAL A 155 29.52 -11.83 -6.74
CA VAL A 155 29.89 -10.85 -5.74
C VAL A 155 30.54 -11.55 -4.56
N ASP A 156 31.83 -11.30 -4.47
CA ASP A 156 32.79 -11.65 -3.44
C ASP A 156 32.23 -11.32 -2.04
N LYS A 157 32.19 -12.34 -1.18
CA LYS A 157 31.84 -12.20 0.24
C LYS A 157 32.95 -11.43 0.93
N ARG A 158 32.78 -10.13 1.12
CA ARG A 158 33.49 -9.40 2.17
C ARG A 158 32.54 -9.11 3.32
N ARG A 159 32.78 -9.85 4.41
CA ARG A 159 32.29 -9.51 5.75
C ARG A 159 32.62 -8.05 6.06
N GLY A 160 31.62 -7.26 6.27
CA GLY A 160 31.70 -5.99 6.97
C GLY A 160 30.61 -5.99 8.03
N ASN A 161 31.00 -6.20 9.28
CA ASN A 161 30.19 -5.85 10.43
C ASN A 161 29.83 -4.38 10.31
N ASN A 162 28.58 -4.08 10.20
CA ASN A 162 28.03 -2.84 10.67
C ASN A 162 26.66 -3.16 11.27
N ASP A 163 26.68 -3.19 12.60
CA ASP A 163 25.50 -2.94 13.43
C ASP A 163 24.95 -1.57 13.03
N LEU A 164 23.93 -1.56 12.22
CA LEU A 164 23.06 -0.43 12.01
C LEU A 164 21.64 -0.93 12.25
N ASP A 165 21.17 -0.65 13.44
CA ASP A 165 19.79 -0.47 13.85
C ASP A 165 18.77 -1.12 12.90
N GLU A 166 18.35 -2.34 13.22
CA GLU A 166 16.98 -2.76 13.00
C GLU A 166 16.12 -1.69 13.70
N ALA A 167 15.76 -0.64 12.98
CA ALA A 167 14.64 0.19 13.36
C ALA A 167 13.43 -0.74 13.31
N ASP A 168 13.18 -1.38 14.42
CA ASP A 168 11.88 -1.91 14.76
C ASP A 168 10.92 -0.77 14.42
N GLU A 169 10.17 -0.91 13.33
CA GLU A 169 9.14 0.06 12.95
C GLU A 169 8.08 -0.03 14.04
N HIS A 170 8.36 0.64 15.19
CA HIS A 170 7.38 0.81 16.23
C HIS A 170 6.13 1.42 15.59
N TYR A 171 5.03 0.71 15.68
CA TYR A 171 3.72 1.23 15.30
C TYR A 171 3.47 2.51 16.09
N THR A 172 3.39 3.62 15.39
CA THR A 172 3.28 4.95 15.99
C THR A 172 1.83 5.44 16.02
N SER A 173 1.58 6.49 16.81
CA SER A 173 0.29 7.19 16.78
C SER A 173 -0.07 7.71 15.39
N ALA A 174 0.91 8.03 14.55
CA ALA A 174 0.69 8.42 13.16
C ALA A 174 0.21 7.23 12.31
N ASP A 175 0.80 6.04 12.50
CA ASP A 175 0.35 4.81 11.81
C ASP A 175 -1.07 4.42 12.26
N PHE A 176 -1.39 4.68 13.52
CA PHE A 176 -2.74 4.49 14.05
C PHE A 176 -3.75 5.42 13.37
N LEU A 177 -3.41 6.69 13.21
CA LEU A 177 -4.27 7.69 12.55
C LEU A 177 -4.47 7.39 11.06
N ASP A 178 -3.49 6.79 10.40
CA ASP A 178 -3.61 6.37 9.00
C ASP A 178 -4.57 5.18 8.79
N GLU A 179 -4.88 4.44 9.86
CA GLU A 179 -5.71 3.23 9.78
C GLU A 179 -7.09 3.35 10.44
N VAL A 180 -7.24 4.29 11.35
CA VAL A 180 -8.45 4.44 12.15
C VAL A 180 -9.01 5.84 11.95
N PHE A 181 -10.29 5.93 11.59
CA PHE A 181 -11.01 7.19 11.34
C PHE A 181 -11.29 7.94 12.66
N LEU A 182 -10.23 8.41 13.32
CA LEU A 182 -10.32 9.18 14.56
C LEU A 182 -9.50 10.47 14.41
N ARG A 183 -9.91 11.53 15.10
CA ARG A 183 -9.16 12.79 15.12
C ARG A 183 -7.89 12.62 15.97
N PRO A 184 -6.78 13.30 15.63
CA PRO A 184 -5.56 13.25 16.40
C PRO A 184 -5.74 13.52 17.90
N GLU A 185 -6.58 14.53 18.22
CA GLU A 185 -6.87 14.90 19.62
C GLU A 185 -7.56 13.76 20.37
N ASP A 186 -8.48 13.04 19.72
CA ASP A 186 -9.19 11.90 20.31
C ASP A 186 -8.22 10.75 20.56
N VAL A 187 -7.27 10.51 19.66
CA VAL A 187 -6.23 9.47 19.82
C VAL A 187 -5.29 9.80 20.97
N GLU A 188 -4.79 11.04 21.05
CA GLU A 188 -3.94 11.48 22.16
C GLU A 188 -4.68 11.37 23.51
N GLN A 189 -5.95 11.75 23.54
CA GLN A 189 -6.78 11.61 24.74
C GLN A 189 -6.96 10.14 25.12
N MET A 190 -7.24 9.24 24.16
CA MET A 190 -7.37 7.81 24.40
C MET A 190 -6.07 7.18 24.90
N LEU A 191 -4.94 7.50 24.29
CA LEU A 191 -3.62 7.05 24.74
C LEU A 191 -3.29 7.58 26.15
N GLY A 192 -3.58 8.85 26.41
CA GLY A 192 -3.43 9.46 27.74
C GLY A 192 -4.29 8.77 28.80
N LEU A 193 -5.53 8.45 28.48
CA LEU A 193 -6.43 7.69 29.36
C LEU A 193 -5.94 6.26 29.57
N LEU A 194 -5.50 5.58 28.52
CA LEU A 194 -5.00 4.21 28.59
C LEU A 194 -3.74 4.12 29.46
N ARG A 195 -2.79 5.05 29.27
CA ARG A 195 -1.57 5.12 30.10
C ARG A 195 -1.88 5.35 31.59
N ARG A 196 -2.86 6.19 31.90
CA ARG A 196 -3.24 6.57 33.27
C ARG A 196 -4.17 5.54 33.93
N LYS A 197 -5.20 5.07 33.20
CA LYS A 197 -6.28 4.21 33.74
C LYS A 197 -6.05 2.73 33.46
N LYS A 198 -5.13 2.37 32.58
CA LYS A 198 -4.83 1.00 32.14
C LYS A 198 -6.02 0.27 31.49
N ASN A 199 -7.10 0.97 31.23
CA ASN A 199 -8.29 0.46 30.51
C ASN A 199 -8.96 1.58 29.72
N LEU A 200 -9.67 1.19 28.65
CA LEU A 200 -10.46 2.08 27.81
C LEU A 200 -11.70 1.33 27.31
N ILE A 201 -12.85 1.96 27.39
CA ILE A 201 -14.11 1.43 26.89
C ILE A 201 -14.50 2.22 25.66
N LEU A 202 -14.56 1.56 24.49
CA LEU A 202 -15.00 2.15 23.23
C LEU A 202 -16.48 1.87 23.04
N GLN A 203 -17.31 2.93 23.01
CA GLN A 203 -18.76 2.84 22.78
C GLN A 203 -19.12 3.42 21.41
N GLY A 204 -20.17 2.90 20.79
CA GLY A 204 -20.70 3.37 19.50
C GLY A 204 -21.54 2.32 18.81
N ALA A 205 -22.21 2.69 17.71
CA ALA A 205 -23.07 1.81 16.93
C ALA A 205 -22.30 0.58 16.37
N PRO A 206 -22.97 -0.54 16.08
CA PRO A 206 -22.36 -1.66 15.36
C PRO A 206 -21.75 -1.19 14.02
N GLY A 207 -20.60 -1.75 13.64
CA GLY A 207 -19.92 -1.40 12.36
C GLY A 207 -19.07 -0.14 12.37
N THR A 208 -18.96 0.62 13.46
CA THR A 208 -18.16 1.85 13.54
C THR A 208 -16.65 1.64 13.77
N GLY A 209 -16.11 0.46 13.50
CA GLY A 209 -14.66 0.20 13.57
C GLY A 209 -14.07 0.08 14.98
N LYS A 210 -14.89 0.00 16.05
CA LYS A 210 -14.41 -0.08 17.45
C LYS A 210 -13.39 -1.19 17.71
N THR A 211 -13.64 -2.38 17.16
CA THR A 211 -12.73 -3.53 17.31
C THR A 211 -11.41 -3.30 16.59
N LEU A 212 -11.45 -2.64 15.43
CA LEU A 212 -10.25 -2.25 14.71
C LEU A 212 -9.46 -1.22 15.53
N ALA A 213 -10.13 -0.16 15.99
CA ALA A 213 -9.52 0.87 16.83
C ALA A 213 -8.89 0.28 18.10
N ALA A 214 -9.59 -0.62 18.80
CA ALA A 214 -9.05 -1.28 20.00
C ALA A 214 -7.81 -2.11 19.71
N LYS A 215 -7.82 -2.90 18.63
CA LYS A 215 -6.67 -3.71 18.21
C LYS A 215 -5.47 -2.84 17.85
N ARG A 216 -5.70 -1.75 17.14
CA ARG A 216 -4.63 -0.85 16.69
C ARG A 216 -4.05 0.00 17.83
N LEU A 217 -4.91 0.46 18.73
CA LEU A 217 -4.50 1.22 19.93
C LEU A 217 -3.58 0.40 20.85
N ALA A 218 -3.67 -0.92 20.81
CA ALA A 218 -2.80 -1.81 21.58
C ALA A 218 -1.34 -1.86 21.05
N TYR A 219 -1.09 -1.35 19.86
CA TYR A 219 0.24 -1.30 19.22
C TYR A 219 0.81 0.13 19.15
N ALA A 220 0.01 1.17 19.46
CA ALA A 220 0.40 2.57 19.47
C ALA A 220 0.88 3.00 20.87
#